data_e3148d2bb403dac6f648738aa8ef421c
#
_entry.id   e3148d2bb403dac6f648738aa8ef421c
#
_cell.length_a   1.000
_cell.length_b   1.000
_cell.length_c   1.000
_cell.angle_alpha   90.00
_cell.angle_beta   90.00
_cell.angle_gamma   90.00
#
_symmetry.space_group_name_H-M   'P 1'
#
loop_
_entity.id
_entity.type
_entity.pdbx_description
1 polymer ?
#
loop_
_entity_poly.entity_id
_entity_poly.type
_entity_poly.pdbx_seq_one_letter_code
_entity_poly.pdbx_strand_id
1 'polypeptide(L)'
;MKPLDSDKHSSNDFSDLSELENQGMSPEEIKEVLAAELSADLVQRYLQQISSKPLFTPTEELATATKAKAGDFLARQAMIEHNLRLVVSIAKTYMNRGLPFPDLIEEGNLGLMHALDKFDPDRGFRFSTYATWWIRQSVEKALMSQVRTVRLPVHVIREINQVLRARRFLEQALAAEARSPQIEDIASLTGKSIEDVVDALAMAEHSTSLDAPRNLDPGTSLLDFISDERIAGPDQGVERSQLDEMLYSWLKGLKDDQQVVVVRRFGLDNQEPATLEEVAKEINLSKERVRQIQQEALIKLKKYLQSHGLDKDAVLDK
;
A
#
# COMPACT_ATOMS: atom_id res chain seq x y z
N MET A 1 31.43 39.50 31.09
CA MET A 1 30.47 38.53 31.54
C MET A 1 29.07 39.09 31.35
N LYS A 2 28.39 38.72 30.26
CA LYS A 2 26.96 38.99 30.02
C LYS A 2 26.32 37.66 29.71
N PRO A 3 25.14 37.31 30.28
CA PRO A 3 24.49 36.05 30.03
C PRO A 3 23.84 36.05 28.65
N LEU A 4 23.91 34.90 27.99
CA LEU A 4 23.23 34.59 26.75
C LEU A 4 21.70 34.48 27.01
N ASP A 5 20.93 35.31 26.32
CA ASP A 5 19.49 35.19 26.19
C ASP A 5 19.17 33.98 25.31
N SER A 6 18.73 32.88 25.91
CA SER A 6 18.32 31.63 25.23
C SER A 6 16.85 31.29 25.42
N ASP A 7 15.97 32.28 25.70
CA ASP A 7 14.54 32.00 25.97
C ASP A 7 13.61 32.96 25.20
N LYS A 8 13.70 32.96 23.86
CA LYS A 8 12.68 33.64 23.01
C LYS A 8 12.01 32.80 21.92
N HIS A 9 12.32 31.51 21.83
CA HIS A 9 11.66 30.64 20.79
C HIS A 9 10.57 29.74 21.32
N SER A 10 10.31 29.69 22.62
CA SER A 10 9.30 28.79 23.20
C SER A 10 7.91 29.38 23.42
N SER A 11 7.71 30.68 23.15
CA SER A 11 6.45 31.36 23.43
C SER A 11 5.57 31.64 22.19
N ASN A 12 6.08 31.44 20.98
CA ASN A 12 5.30 31.57 19.75
C ASN A 12 4.48 30.32 19.38
N ASP A 13 4.96 29.11 19.73
CA ASP A 13 4.31 27.86 19.32
C ASP A 13 2.92 27.62 19.95
N PHE A 14 2.61 28.28 21.09
CA PHE A 14 1.29 28.13 21.74
C PHE A 14 0.25 29.16 21.29
N SER A 15 0.68 30.29 20.73
CA SER A 15 -0.25 31.30 20.19
C SER A 15 -0.84 30.86 18.84
N ASP A 16 -0.06 30.18 18.03
CA ASP A 16 -0.50 29.73 16.70
C ASP A 16 -1.54 28.60 16.79
N LEU A 17 -1.44 27.71 17.79
CA LEU A 17 -2.42 26.65 18.05
C LEU A 17 -3.79 27.23 18.42
N SER A 18 -3.83 28.26 19.25
CA SER A 18 -5.09 28.91 19.66
C SER A 18 -5.77 29.72 18.54
N GLU A 19 -5.00 30.19 17.57
CA GLU A 19 -5.52 30.88 16.39
C GLU A 19 -6.12 29.88 15.37
N LEU A 20 -5.52 28.71 15.20
CA LEU A 20 -6.01 27.63 14.31
C LEU A 20 -7.29 26.96 14.85
N GLU A 21 -7.39 26.75 16.18
CA GLU A 21 -8.61 26.25 16.82
C GLU A 21 -9.79 27.24 16.70
N ASN A 22 -9.53 28.55 16.72
CA ASN A 22 -10.53 29.57 16.51
C ASN A 22 -11.05 29.67 15.07
N GLN A 23 -10.37 29.09 14.08
CA GLN A 23 -10.80 29.03 12.68
C GLN A 23 -11.71 27.83 12.37
N GLY A 24 -12.05 27.00 13.37
CA GLY A 24 -12.96 25.88 13.20
C GLY A 24 -12.39 24.69 12.44
N MET A 25 -11.04 24.59 12.35
CA MET A 25 -10.35 23.47 11.74
C MET A 25 -10.42 22.23 12.63
N SER A 26 -10.56 21.07 12.01
CA SER A 26 -10.53 19.79 12.74
C SER A 26 -9.12 19.51 13.32
N PRO A 27 -9.03 18.72 14.41
CA PRO A 27 -7.74 18.36 15.00
C PRO A 27 -6.78 17.64 14.02
N GLU A 28 -7.32 17.03 12.97
CA GLU A 28 -6.54 16.36 11.92
C GLU A 28 -5.98 17.36 10.92
N GLU A 29 -6.77 18.34 10.50
CA GLU A 29 -6.31 19.44 9.63
C GLU A 29 -5.23 20.29 10.30
N ILE A 30 -5.38 20.56 11.62
CA ILE A 30 -4.34 21.25 12.40
C ILE A 30 -3.04 20.46 12.43
N LYS A 31 -3.10 19.13 12.56
CA LYS A 31 -1.93 18.27 12.51
C LYS A 31 -1.25 18.26 11.13
N GLU A 32 -2.02 18.28 10.04
CA GLU A 32 -1.47 18.33 8.68
C GLU A 32 -0.79 19.69 8.40
N VAL A 33 -1.42 20.80 8.81
CA VAL A 33 -0.82 22.14 8.65
C VAL A 33 0.48 22.26 9.46
N LEU A 34 0.46 21.84 10.73
CA LEU A 34 1.67 21.85 11.58
C LEU A 34 2.76 20.92 11.04
N ALA A 35 2.40 19.75 10.52
CA ALA A 35 3.38 18.84 9.91
C ALA A 35 3.97 19.42 8.62
N ALA A 36 3.17 20.15 7.82
CA ALA A 36 3.63 20.84 6.63
C ALA A 36 4.56 22.02 6.96
N GLU A 37 4.23 22.82 7.97
CA GLU A 37 5.07 23.93 8.45
C GLU A 37 6.39 23.45 9.06
N LEU A 38 6.35 22.43 9.94
CA LEU A 38 7.55 21.81 10.50
C LEU A 38 8.45 21.21 9.41
N SER A 39 7.84 20.56 8.41
CA SER A 39 8.56 20.02 7.25
C SER A 39 9.21 21.14 6.43
N ALA A 40 8.51 22.24 6.19
CA ALA A 40 9.05 23.40 5.46
C ALA A 40 10.21 24.04 6.22
N ASP A 41 10.12 24.18 7.54
CA ASP A 41 11.18 24.73 8.38
C ASP A 41 12.43 23.83 8.41
N LEU A 42 12.25 22.51 8.50
CA LEU A 42 13.36 21.54 8.42
C LEU A 42 14.09 21.59 7.09
N VAL A 43 13.36 21.65 5.98
CA VAL A 43 13.96 21.79 4.64
C VAL A 43 14.70 23.11 4.53
N GLN A 44 14.11 24.18 5.04
CA GLN A 44 14.74 25.51 4.99
C GLN A 44 16.04 25.54 5.80
N ARG A 45 16.07 24.96 7.00
CA ARG A 45 17.29 24.81 7.82
C ARG A 45 18.37 24.00 7.08
N TYR A 46 17.99 22.90 6.48
CA TYR A 46 18.91 22.09 5.66
C TYR A 46 19.49 22.91 4.51
N LEU A 47 18.66 23.64 3.75
CA LEU A 47 19.10 24.48 2.65
C LEU A 47 20.03 25.61 3.11
N GLN A 48 19.81 26.20 4.29
CA GLN A 48 20.70 27.19 4.89
C GLN A 48 22.06 26.56 5.24
N GLN A 49 22.06 25.38 5.85
CA GLN A 49 23.30 24.68 6.21
C GLN A 49 24.16 24.36 4.99
N ILE A 50 23.59 23.81 3.94
CA ILE A 50 24.33 23.47 2.72
C ILE A 50 24.80 24.72 1.95
N SER A 51 24.07 25.85 2.07
CA SER A 51 24.45 27.11 1.40
C SER A 51 25.70 27.75 2.00
N SER A 52 25.98 27.45 3.28
CA SER A 52 27.17 28.00 3.99
C SER A 52 28.48 27.41 3.46
N LYS A 53 28.45 26.27 2.78
CA LYS A 53 29.65 25.61 2.22
C LYS A 53 29.94 26.17 0.82
N PRO A 54 31.14 26.76 0.61
CA PRO A 54 31.55 27.28 -0.70
C PRO A 54 31.76 26.12 -1.69
N LEU A 55 31.64 26.40 -2.99
CA LEU A 55 31.99 25.44 -4.02
C LEU A 55 33.50 25.30 -4.14
N PHE A 56 33.99 24.09 -4.37
CA PHE A 56 35.39 23.83 -4.63
C PHE A 56 35.87 24.43 -5.97
N THR A 57 37.07 25.02 -5.94
CA THR A 57 37.78 25.29 -7.17
C THR A 57 38.26 23.97 -7.82
N PRO A 58 38.56 23.95 -9.13
CA PRO A 58 39.00 22.71 -9.79
C PRO A 58 40.24 22.08 -9.16
N THR A 59 41.16 22.90 -8.63
CA THR A 59 42.39 22.43 -7.98
C THR A 59 42.11 21.83 -6.59
N GLU A 60 41.22 22.44 -5.81
CA GLU A 60 40.81 21.93 -4.51
C GLU A 60 40.02 20.65 -4.64
N GLU A 61 39.10 20.58 -5.63
CA GLU A 61 38.31 19.41 -5.93
C GLU A 61 39.21 18.22 -6.25
N LEU A 62 40.21 18.39 -7.13
CA LEU A 62 41.17 17.36 -7.49
C LEU A 62 41.96 16.86 -6.27
N ALA A 63 42.52 17.82 -5.50
CA ALA A 63 43.31 17.48 -4.31
C ALA A 63 42.49 16.75 -3.25
N THR A 64 41.24 17.18 -3.01
CA THR A 64 40.35 16.55 -2.03
C THR A 64 39.85 15.19 -2.52
N ALA A 65 39.49 15.06 -3.78
CA ALA A 65 39.08 13.80 -4.37
C ALA A 65 40.20 12.74 -4.36
N THR A 66 41.46 13.14 -4.60
CA THR A 66 42.61 12.23 -4.52
C THR A 66 42.79 11.71 -3.08
N LYS A 67 42.67 12.58 -2.08
CA LYS A 67 42.74 12.17 -0.66
C LYS A 67 41.57 11.26 -0.29
N ALA A 68 40.34 11.56 -0.74
CA ALA A 68 39.18 10.73 -0.51
C ALA A 68 39.35 9.33 -1.13
N LYS A 69 39.92 9.25 -2.35
CA LYS A 69 40.25 7.97 -3.01
C LYS A 69 41.31 7.18 -2.23
N ALA A 70 42.24 7.86 -1.55
CA ALA A 70 43.24 7.24 -0.67
C ALA A 70 42.66 6.76 0.68
N GLY A 71 41.36 6.98 0.95
CA GLY A 71 40.67 6.52 2.17
C GLY A 71 40.59 7.56 3.28
N ASP A 72 40.93 8.83 3.02
CA ASP A 72 40.76 9.91 4.00
C ASP A 72 39.28 10.23 4.21
N PHE A 73 38.79 9.95 5.42
CA PHE A 73 37.40 10.15 5.80
C PHE A 73 37.00 11.63 5.77
N LEU A 74 37.86 12.53 6.24
CA LEU A 74 37.59 13.97 6.26
C LEU A 74 37.52 14.55 4.85
N ALA A 75 38.40 14.11 3.96
CA ALA A 75 38.34 14.50 2.55
C ALA A 75 37.05 13.97 1.87
N ARG A 76 36.65 12.72 2.18
CA ARG A 76 35.39 12.14 1.68
C ARG A 76 34.18 12.95 2.17
N GLN A 77 34.13 13.28 3.44
CA GLN A 77 33.06 14.11 4.02
C GLN A 77 33.00 15.49 3.36
N ALA A 78 34.14 16.14 3.20
CA ALA A 78 34.22 17.43 2.54
C ALA A 78 33.72 17.37 1.09
N MET A 79 34.10 16.34 0.33
CA MET A 79 33.59 16.12 -1.04
C MET A 79 32.08 16.02 -1.09
N ILE A 80 31.46 15.34 -0.13
CA ILE A 80 29.99 15.22 -0.07
C ILE A 80 29.38 16.58 0.28
N GLU A 81 29.80 17.20 1.39
CA GLU A 81 29.19 18.42 1.90
C GLU A 81 29.22 19.59 0.88
N HIS A 82 30.34 19.76 0.17
CA HIS A 82 30.49 20.82 -0.82
C HIS A 82 29.70 20.57 -2.11
N ASN A 83 29.19 19.32 -2.34
CA ASN A 83 28.39 18.96 -3.52
C ASN A 83 26.90 18.74 -3.23
N LEU A 84 26.41 18.91 -1.98
CA LEU A 84 24.98 18.77 -1.63
C LEU A 84 24.09 19.73 -2.42
N ARG A 85 24.59 20.94 -2.75
CA ARG A 85 23.85 21.91 -3.57
C ARG A 85 23.55 21.39 -4.97
N LEU A 86 24.42 20.56 -5.56
CA LEU A 86 24.19 19.90 -6.83
C LEU A 86 23.02 18.92 -6.74
N VAL A 87 22.95 18.14 -5.65
CA VAL A 87 21.85 17.22 -5.40
C VAL A 87 20.53 17.96 -5.37
N VAL A 88 20.44 19.04 -4.59
CA VAL A 88 19.21 19.86 -4.49
C VAL A 88 18.78 20.42 -5.86
N SER A 89 19.73 20.88 -6.67
CA SER A 89 19.42 21.42 -7.99
C SER A 89 18.83 20.38 -8.94
N ILE A 90 19.29 19.13 -8.84
CA ILE A 90 18.76 18.00 -9.63
C ILE A 90 17.42 17.55 -9.05
N ALA A 91 17.29 17.36 -7.73
CA ALA A 91 16.08 16.92 -7.07
C ALA A 91 14.88 17.84 -7.36
N LYS A 92 15.11 19.18 -7.46
CA LYS A 92 14.07 20.14 -7.85
C LYS A 92 13.39 19.82 -9.18
N THR A 93 14.09 19.22 -10.14
CA THR A 93 13.51 18.87 -11.45
C THR A 93 12.54 17.68 -11.38
N TYR A 94 12.56 16.97 -10.24
CA TYR A 94 11.71 15.79 -10.00
C TYR A 94 10.59 16.05 -8.99
N MET A 95 10.43 17.29 -8.53
CA MET A 95 9.32 17.67 -7.64
C MET A 95 7.94 17.34 -8.28
N ASN A 96 6.95 17.10 -7.45
CA ASN A 96 5.57 16.79 -7.84
C ASN A 96 5.41 15.51 -8.69
N ARG A 97 6.32 14.55 -8.53
CA ARG A 97 6.25 13.23 -9.20
C ARG A 97 5.86 12.10 -8.26
N GLY A 98 5.32 12.42 -7.06
CA GLY A 98 4.81 11.43 -6.12
C GLY A 98 5.73 11.11 -4.94
N LEU A 99 6.96 11.65 -4.89
CA LEU A 99 7.83 11.63 -3.71
C LEU A 99 7.96 13.01 -3.10
N PRO A 100 7.97 13.14 -1.76
CA PRO A 100 8.27 14.37 -1.06
C PRO A 100 9.67 14.91 -1.42
N PHE A 101 9.83 16.23 -1.40
CA PHE A 101 11.11 16.85 -1.76
C PHE A 101 12.29 16.44 -0.85
N PRO A 102 12.13 16.29 0.48
CA PRO A 102 13.18 15.75 1.34
C PRO A 102 13.66 14.36 0.90
N ASP A 103 12.73 13.46 0.58
CA ASP A 103 13.07 12.10 0.18
C ASP A 103 13.83 12.08 -1.16
N LEU A 104 13.45 12.96 -2.10
CA LEU A 104 14.20 13.14 -3.35
C LEU A 104 15.65 13.61 -3.11
N ILE A 105 15.87 14.48 -2.10
CA ILE A 105 17.20 14.93 -1.71
C ILE A 105 18.00 13.76 -1.14
N GLU A 106 17.44 13.01 -0.21
CA GLU A 106 18.15 11.89 0.43
C GLU A 106 18.51 10.80 -0.57
N GLU A 107 17.61 10.44 -1.47
CA GLU A 107 17.92 9.50 -2.56
C GLU A 107 18.99 10.05 -3.52
N GLY A 108 18.96 11.35 -3.76
CA GLY A 108 20.02 12.04 -4.50
C GLY A 108 21.36 12.03 -3.77
N ASN A 109 21.36 12.20 -2.44
CA ASN A 109 22.56 12.10 -1.60
C ASN A 109 23.18 10.72 -1.63
N LEU A 110 22.34 9.65 -1.62
CA LEU A 110 22.82 8.28 -1.84
C LEU A 110 23.49 8.13 -3.21
N GLY A 111 22.90 8.72 -4.25
CA GLY A 111 23.51 8.76 -5.58
C GLY A 111 24.85 9.50 -5.62
N LEU A 112 24.95 10.63 -4.90
CA LEU A 112 26.19 11.40 -4.78
C LEU A 112 27.30 10.59 -4.08
N MET A 113 26.98 9.92 -2.98
CA MET A 113 27.93 9.06 -2.26
C MET A 113 28.42 7.91 -3.15
N HIS A 114 27.50 7.27 -3.88
CA HIS A 114 27.87 6.23 -4.83
C HIS A 114 28.76 6.72 -5.99
N ALA A 115 28.51 7.95 -6.45
CA ALA A 115 29.35 8.59 -7.45
C ALA A 115 30.77 8.81 -6.92
N LEU A 116 30.89 9.26 -5.68
CA LEU A 116 32.20 9.52 -5.06
C LEU A 116 33.03 8.24 -4.91
N ASP A 117 32.41 7.13 -4.51
CA ASP A 117 33.08 5.82 -4.38
C ASP A 117 33.64 5.29 -5.71
N LYS A 118 33.05 5.70 -6.83
CA LYS A 118 33.46 5.26 -8.18
C LYS A 118 34.21 6.33 -8.98
N PHE A 119 34.34 7.53 -8.42
CA PHE A 119 34.99 8.64 -9.13
C PHE A 119 36.51 8.42 -9.25
N ASP A 120 37.03 8.68 -10.44
CA ASP A 120 38.45 8.63 -10.73
C ASP A 120 38.96 10.02 -11.10
N PRO A 121 39.65 10.70 -10.16
CA PRO A 121 40.13 12.07 -10.37
C PRO A 121 41.20 12.16 -11.46
N ASP A 122 41.92 11.08 -11.76
CA ASP A 122 43.02 11.05 -12.75
C ASP A 122 42.52 11.22 -14.20
N ARG A 123 41.21 11.07 -14.44
CA ARG A 123 40.60 11.23 -15.78
C ARG A 123 40.43 12.69 -16.23
N GLY A 124 40.67 13.68 -15.37
CA GLY A 124 40.64 15.08 -15.73
C GLY A 124 39.22 15.69 -15.88
N PHE A 125 38.17 14.97 -15.59
CA PHE A 125 36.80 15.49 -15.60
C PHE A 125 36.39 16.04 -14.22
N ARG A 126 35.49 17.03 -14.22
CA ARG A 126 34.89 17.56 -12.98
C ARG A 126 34.00 16.49 -12.32
N PHE A 127 34.07 16.42 -11.00
CA PHE A 127 33.24 15.51 -10.22
C PHE A 127 31.74 15.70 -10.50
N SER A 128 31.29 16.98 -10.58
CA SER A 128 29.90 17.33 -10.85
C SER A 128 29.33 16.69 -12.12
N THR A 129 30.15 16.58 -13.20
CA THR A 129 29.74 15.95 -14.46
C THR A 129 29.44 14.46 -14.28
N TYR A 130 30.26 13.77 -13.50
CA TYR A 130 30.08 12.35 -13.20
C TYR A 130 28.96 12.11 -12.19
N ALA A 131 28.91 12.90 -11.13
CA ALA A 131 27.93 12.79 -10.05
C ALA A 131 26.49 13.03 -10.55
N THR A 132 26.29 13.98 -11.47
CA THR A 132 24.95 14.27 -12.03
C THR A 132 24.26 13.04 -12.58
N TRP A 133 24.99 12.14 -13.23
CA TRP A 133 24.41 10.91 -13.77
C TRP A 133 23.95 9.95 -12.66
N TRP A 134 24.77 9.77 -11.63
CA TRP A 134 24.45 8.89 -10.50
C TRP A 134 23.32 9.42 -9.63
N ILE A 135 23.31 10.74 -9.37
CA ILE A 135 22.24 11.41 -8.63
C ILE A 135 20.92 11.21 -9.36
N ARG A 136 20.89 11.49 -10.67
CA ARG A 136 19.70 11.30 -11.50
C ARG A 136 19.22 9.86 -11.49
N GLN A 137 20.12 8.92 -11.66
CA GLN A 137 19.79 7.49 -11.66
C GLN A 137 19.20 7.04 -10.31
N SER A 138 19.77 7.52 -9.19
CA SER A 138 19.25 7.16 -7.85
C SER A 138 17.85 7.73 -7.64
N VAL A 139 17.63 9.00 -7.94
CA VAL A 139 16.31 9.65 -7.84
C VAL A 139 15.28 8.96 -8.74
N GLU A 140 15.61 8.66 -9.99
CA GLU A 140 14.71 7.94 -10.90
C GLU A 140 14.38 6.53 -10.42
N LYS A 141 15.37 5.81 -9.86
CA LYS A 141 15.17 4.50 -9.25
C LYS A 141 14.23 4.56 -8.05
N ALA A 142 14.39 5.58 -7.20
CA ALA A 142 13.52 5.82 -6.05
C ALA A 142 12.08 6.10 -6.49
N LEU A 143 11.88 6.99 -7.46
CA LEU A 143 10.57 7.26 -8.05
C LEU A 143 9.88 6.01 -8.58
N MET A 144 10.63 5.11 -9.24
CA MET A 144 10.06 3.85 -9.73
C MET A 144 9.71 2.86 -8.62
N SER A 145 10.40 2.90 -7.48
CA SER A 145 10.25 1.88 -6.44
C SER A 145 9.38 2.27 -5.26
N GLN A 146 9.19 3.58 -5.00
CA GLN A 146 8.61 4.08 -3.75
C GLN A 146 7.30 4.86 -3.95
N VAL A 147 7.04 5.42 -5.16
CA VAL A 147 5.85 6.26 -5.39
C VAL A 147 4.55 5.48 -5.31
N ARG A 148 4.57 4.19 -5.65
CA ARG A 148 3.35 3.38 -5.69
C ARG A 148 3.16 2.59 -4.41
N THR A 149 1.95 2.62 -3.86
CA THR A 149 1.54 1.82 -2.69
C THR A 149 1.77 0.33 -2.94
N VAL A 150 1.39 -0.17 -4.12
CA VAL A 150 1.73 -1.52 -4.58
C VAL A 150 2.95 -1.43 -5.49
N ARG A 151 4.09 -1.96 -5.02
CA ARG A 151 5.35 -1.93 -5.76
C ARG A 151 5.25 -2.75 -7.05
N LEU A 152 5.55 -2.11 -8.18
CA LEU A 152 5.65 -2.77 -9.48
C LEU A 152 7.10 -3.00 -9.89
N PRO A 153 7.39 -4.06 -10.69
CA PRO A 153 8.70 -4.25 -11.32
C PRO A 153 9.06 -3.10 -12.26
N VAL A 154 10.37 -2.79 -12.36
CA VAL A 154 10.86 -1.64 -13.17
C VAL A 154 10.50 -1.76 -14.65
N HIS A 155 10.48 -2.98 -15.22
CA HIS A 155 10.12 -3.18 -16.62
C HIS A 155 8.66 -2.79 -16.88
N VAL A 156 7.73 -3.17 -15.99
CA VAL A 156 6.31 -2.80 -16.08
C VAL A 156 6.13 -1.28 -16.01
N ILE A 157 6.85 -0.61 -15.09
CA ILE A 157 6.79 0.86 -14.97
C ILE A 157 7.31 1.54 -16.25
N ARG A 158 8.36 1.00 -16.86
CA ARG A 158 8.87 1.51 -18.15
C ARG A 158 7.85 1.37 -19.26
N GLU A 159 7.14 0.25 -19.30
CA GLU A 159 6.05 0.01 -20.26
C GLU A 159 4.90 0.97 -20.07
N ILE A 160 4.42 1.13 -18.84
CA ILE A 160 3.39 2.12 -18.49
C ILE A 160 3.82 3.52 -18.92
N ASN A 161 5.05 3.92 -18.59
CA ASN A 161 5.57 5.24 -18.97
C ASN A 161 5.70 5.43 -20.49
N GLN A 162 5.97 4.35 -21.24
CA GLN A 162 5.99 4.39 -22.71
C GLN A 162 4.59 4.64 -23.25
N VAL A 163 3.59 3.90 -22.78
CA VAL A 163 2.18 4.04 -23.16
C VAL A 163 1.65 5.44 -22.81
N LEU A 164 1.92 5.92 -21.58
CA LEU A 164 1.49 7.26 -21.16
C LEU A 164 2.15 8.39 -21.96
N ARG A 165 3.40 8.23 -22.36
CA ARG A 165 4.08 9.20 -23.25
C ARG A 165 3.46 9.21 -24.64
N ALA A 166 3.17 8.04 -25.20
CA ALA A 166 2.51 7.90 -26.49
C ALA A 166 1.10 8.54 -26.46
N ARG A 167 0.34 8.28 -25.40
CA ARG A 167 -0.97 8.89 -25.19
C ARG A 167 -0.90 10.43 -25.16
N ARG A 168 0.00 11.01 -24.35
CA ARG A 168 0.18 12.47 -24.29
C ARG A 168 0.60 13.06 -25.63
N PHE A 169 1.46 12.39 -26.37
CA PHE A 169 1.89 12.82 -27.69
C PHE A 169 0.70 12.87 -28.66
N LEU A 170 -0.14 11.82 -28.66
CA LEU A 170 -1.36 11.77 -29.49
C LEU A 170 -2.39 12.81 -29.03
N GLU A 171 -2.57 13.02 -27.73
CA GLU A 171 -3.44 14.07 -27.19
C GLU A 171 -3.03 15.46 -27.71
N GLN A 172 -1.73 15.76 -27.75
CA GLN A 172 -1.22 17.01 -28.27
C GLN A 172 -1.37 17.11 -29.79
N ALA A 173 -1.11 16.02 -30.52
CA ALA A 173 -1.23 15.99 -31.98
C ALA A 173 -2.69 16.11 -32.45
N LEU A 174 -3.63 15.47 -31.74
CA LEU A 174 -5.05 15.44 -32.08
C LEU A 174 -5.85 16.59 -31.44
N ALA A 175 -5.22 17.42 -30.61
CA ALA A 175 -5.85 18.55 -29.95
C ALA A 175 -6.48 19.55 -30.96
N ALA A 176 -5.85 19.70 -32.12
CA ALA A 176 -6.37 20.56 -33.21
C ALA A 176 -7.67 20.00 -33.85
N GLU A 177 -7.87 18.68 -33.77
CA GLU A 177 -9.03 17.98 -34.36
C GLU A 177 -10.13 17.73 -33.32
N ALA A 178 -9.97 18.19 -32.05
CA ALA A 178 -10.86 17.96 -30.93
C ALA A 178 -11.18 16.46 -30.72
N ARG A 179 -10.27 15.55 -31.11
CA ARG A 179 -10.40 14.09 -30.99
C ARG A 179 -9.51 13.58 -29.87
N SER A 180 -10.06 12.73 -29.02
CA SER A 180 -9.29 11.98 -28.01
C SER A 180 -8.61 10.76 -28.66
N PRO A 181 -7.35 10.44 -28.30
CA PRO A 181 -6.66 9.25 -28.82
C PRO A 181 -7.39 7.97 -28.38
N GLN A 182 -7.57 7.07 -29.31
CA GLN A 182 -8.12 5.73 -29.04
C GLN A 182 -6.99 4.74 -28.67
N ILE A 183 -7.36 3.60 -28.12
CA ILE A 183 -6.39 2.58 -27.68
C ILE A 183 -5.62 2.03 -28.88
N GLU A 184 -6.28 1.90 -30.03
CA GLU A 184 -5.70 1.46 -31.31
C GLU A 184 -4.62 2.42 -31.82
N ASP A 185 -4.83 3.73 -31.62
CA ASP A 185 -3.86 4.76 -32.03
C ASP A 185 -2.57 4.64 -31.17
N ILE A 186 -2.75 4.39 -29.86
CA ILE A 186 -1.64 4.19 -28.92
C ILE A 186 -0.91 2.88 -29.24
N ALA A 187 -1.63 1.80 -29.50
CA ALA A 187 -1.08 0.49 -29.86
C ALA A 187 -0.23 0.58 -31.12
N SER A 188 -0.74 1.25 -32.17
CA SER A 188 -0.02 1.45 -33.44
C SER A 188 1.26 2.29 -33.25
N LEU A 189 1.22 3.33 -32.40
CA LEU A 189 2.40 4.18 -32.13
C LEU A 189 3.47 3.47 -31.30
N THR A 190 3.04 2.62 -30.33
CA THR A 190 3.96 1.92 -29.44
C THR A 190 4.44 0.58 -29.98
N GLY A 191 3.79 0.04 -31.02
CA GLY A 191 4.07 -1.28 -31.58
C GLY A 191 3.69 -2.43 -30.64
N LYS A 192 2.76 -2.19 -29.70
CA LYS A 192 2.27 -3.17 -28.73
C LYS A 192 0.89 -3.71 -29.12
N SER A 193 0.51 -4.85 -28.54
CA SER A 193 -0.86 -5.35 -28.69
C SER A 193 -1.87 -4.43 -28.01
N ILE A 194 -3.13 -4.46 -28.44
CA ILE A 194 -4.21 -3.70 -27.81
C ILE A 194 -4.39 -4.13 -26.36
N GLU A 195 -4.28 -5.42 -26.07
CA GLU A 195 -4.38 -6.01 -24.74
C GLU A 195 -3.28 -5.46 -23.80
N ASP A 196 -2.03 -5.46 -24.24
CA ASP A 196 -0.90 -4.90 -23.46
C ASP A 196 -1.10 -3.41 -23.13
N VAL A 197 -1.70 -2.64 -24.07
CA VAL A 197 -1.97 -1.22 -23.84
C VAL A 197 -3.10 -1.04 -22.82
N VAL A 198 -4.16 -1.83 -22.89
CA VAL A 198 -5.26 -1.81 -21.91
C VAL A 198 -4.75 -2.16 -20.53
N ASP A 199 -3.97 -3.23 -20.41
CA ASP A 199 -3.38 -3.67 -19.14
C ASP A 199 -2.43 -2.60 -18.55
N ALA A 200 -1.61 -2.00 -19.40
CA ALA A 200 -0.70 -0.93 -18.97
C ALA A 200 -1.47 0.32 -18.49
N LEU A 201 -2.59 0.68 -19.13
CA LEU A 201 -3.43 1.80 -18.71
C LEU A 201 -4.18 1.48 -17.40
N ALA A 202 -4.70 0.27 -17.23
CA ALA A 202 -5.33 -0.17 -15.98
C ALA A 202 -4.32 -0.17 -14.81
N MET A 203 -3.09 -0.64 -15.05
CA MET A 203 -2.02 -0.57 -14.04
C MET A 203 -1.52 0.85 -13.78
N ALA A 204 -1.78 1.80 -14.68
CA ALA A 204 -1.37 3.20 -14.51
C ALA A 204 -2.25 3.95 -13.49
N GLU A 205 -3.45 3.47 -13.21
CA GLU A 205 -4.36 4.08 -12.25
C GLU A 205 -3.75 4.11 -10.85
N HIS A 206 -3.97 5.21 -10.15
CA HIS A 206 -3.50 5.38 -8.78
C HIS A 206 -4.55 4.84 -7.79
N SER A 207 -4.07 4.16 -6.74
CA SER A 207 -4.92 3.80 -5.61
C SER A 207 -5.46 5.06 -4.92
N THR A 208 -6.75 5.07 -4.60
CA THR A 208 -7.41 6.15 -3.87
C THR A 208 -7.51 5.75 -2.40
N SER A 209 -7.40 6.73 -1.48
CA SER A 209 -7.60 6.47 -0.05
C SER A 209 -9.04 6.07 0.23
N LEU A 210 -9.23 5.03 1.05
CA LEU A 210 -10.57 4.63 1.53
C LEU A 210 -11.16 5.66 2.50
N ASP A 211 -10.30 6.43 3.18
CA ASP A 211 -10.71 7.49 4.10
C ASP A 211 -11.01 8.82 3.38
N ALA A 212 -10.85 8.87 2.04
CA ALA A 212 -11.13 10.07 1.29
C ALA A 212 -12.61 10.48 1.44
N PRO A 213 -12.88 11.75 1.80
CA PRO A 213 -14.24 12.25 1.93
C PRO A 213 -14.94 12.23 0.56
N ARG A 214 -16.19 11.78 0.53
CA ARG A 214 -17.01 11.85 -0.68
C ARG A 214 -17.65 13.22 -0.79
N ASN A 215 -17.59 13.83 -1.97
CA ASN A 215 -18.05 15.20 -2.25
C ASN A 215 -19.54 15.49 -1.90
N LEU A 216 -20.34 14.48 -1.52
CA LEU A 216 -21.77 14.59 -1.26
C LEU A 216 -22.10 14.75 0.22
N ASP A 217 -21.24 14.29 1.16
CA ASP A 217 -21.48 14.40 2.60
C ASP A 217 -20.14 14.54 3.33
N PRO A 218 -19.83 15.73 3.88
CA PRO A 218 -18.61 15.88 4.69
C PRO A 218 -18.81 15.11 6.00
N GLY A 219 -18.21 13.94 6.09
CA GLY A 219 -18.27 13.04 7.26
C GLY A 219 -18.46 11.57 6.91
N THR A 220 -18.73 11.24 5.63
CA THR A 220 -18.77 9.86 5.15
C THR A 220 -17.55 9.59 4.28
N SER A 221 -16.81 8.51 4.62
CA SER A 221 -15.65 8.05 3.87
C SER A 221 -16.07 7.09 2.74
N LEU A 222 -15.18 6.86 1.79
CA LEU A 222 -15.38 5.83 0.75
C LEU A 222 -15.56 4.44 1.38
N LEU A 223 -14.91 4.20 2.53
CA LEU A 223 -14.98 2.95 3.29
C LEU A 223 -16.41 2.60 3.71
N ASP A 224 -17.23 3.60 4.08
CA ASP A 224 -18.61 3.39 4.57
C ASP A 224 -19.55 2.82 3.49
N PHE A 225 -19.14 2.90 2.22
CA PHE A 225 -19.92 2.39 1.07
C PHE A 225 -19.49 1.00 0.60
N ILE A 226 -18.39 0.46 1.13
CA ILE A 226 -17.90 -0.86 0.77
C ILE A 226 -18.57 -1.87 1.66
N SER A 227 -19.38 -2.77 1.06
CA SER A 227 -20.01 -3.88 1.79
C SER A 227 -18.98 -4.94 2.15
N ASP A 228 -19.08 -5.51 3.35
CA ASP A 228 -18.30 -6.70 3.72
C ASP A 228 -18.96 -7.96 3.13
N GLU A 229 -18.34 -8.51 2.10
CA GLU A 229 -18.81 -9.72 1.41
C GLU A 229 -18.71 -10.99 2.29
N ARG A 230 -18.01 -10.93 3.44
CA ARG A 230 -17.86 -12.06 4.35
C ARG A 230 -19.00 -12.17 5.34
N ILE A 231 -19.75 -11.11 5.54
CA ILE A 231 -20.90 -11.10 6.43
C ILE A 231 -22.11 -11.66 5.66
N ALA A 232 -22.64 -12.78 6.16
CA ALA A 232 -23.87 -13.36 5.64
C ALA A 232 -25.01 -12.34 5.75
N GLY A 233 -25.78 -12.18 4.67
CA GLY A 233 -26.96 -11.30 4.69
C GLY A 233 -27.98 -11.72 5.74
N PRO A 234 -28.87 -10.80 6.18
CA PRO A 234 -29.93 -11.12 7.15
C PRO A 234 -30.86 -12.26 6.71
N ASP A 235 -31.11 -12.37 5.42
CA ASP A 235 -31.85 -13.44 4.76
C ASP A 235 -31.21 -14.81 5.00
N GLN A 236 -29.91 -14.93 4.80
CA GLN A 236 -29.17 -16.17 5.06
C GLN A 236 -29.18 -16.55 6.55
N GLY A 237 -29.16 -15.54 7.44
CA GLY A 237 -29.28 -15.75 8.88
C GLY A 237 -30.64 -16.36 9.26
N VAL A 238 -31.73 -15.87 8.67
CA VAL A 238 -33.08 -16.38 8.87
C VAL A 238 -33.23 -17.80 8.28
N GLU A 239 -32.77 -18.01 7.06
CA GLU A 239 -32.79 -19.35 6.42
C GLU A 239 -32.04 -20.39 7.27
N ARG A 240 -30.86 -20.05 7.80
CA ARG A 240 -30.08 -20.91 8.68
C ARG A 240 -30.80 -21.25 9.96
N SER A 241 -31.41 -20.24 10.63
CA SER A 241 -32.19 -20.45 11.83
C SER A 241 -33.41 -21.37 11.58
N GLN A 242 -34.10 -21.21 10.46
CA GLN A 242 -35.21 -22.08 10.06
C GLN A 242 -34.77 -23.52 9.82
N LEU A 243 -33.61 -23.71 9.14
CA LEU A 243 -33.02 -25.02 8.92
C LEU A 243 -32.64 -25.71 10.25
N ASP A 244 -32.05 -24.95 11.17
CA ASP A 244 -31.70 -25.44 12.50
C ASP A 244 -32.95 -25.87 13.28
N GLU A 245 -34.02 -25.06 13.30
CA GLU A 245 -35.29 -25.43 13.95
C GLU A 245 -35.91 -26.70 13.33
N MET A 246 -35.92 -26.82 12.01
CA MET A 246 -36.38 -28.03 11.33
C MET A 246 -35.52 -29.25 11.69
N LEU A 247 -34.19 -29.11 11.69
CA LEU A 247 -33.26 -30.14 12.09
C LEU A 247 -33.55 -30.67 13.51
N TYR A 248 -33.70 -29.73 14.47
CA TYR A 248 -34.04 -30.08 15.85
C TYR A 248 -35.41 -30.78 15.96
N SER A 249 -36.40 -30.36 15.19
CA SER A 249 -37.71 -31.01 15.15
C SER A 249 -37.64 -32.47 14.64
N TRP A 250 -36.82 -32.72 13.61
CA TRP A 250 -36.58 -34.04 13.06
C TRP A 250 -35.78 -34.94 13.96
N LEU A 251 -34.78 -34.38 14.67
CA LEU A 251 -34.02 -35.10 15.69
C LEU A 251 -34.92 -35.62 16.83
N LYS A 252 -35.91 -34.81 17.28
CA LYS A 252 -36.91 -35.25 18.26
C LYS A 252 -37.81 -36.41 17.76
N GLY A 253 -37.94 -36.61 16.44
CA GLY A 253 -38.66 -37.70 15.85
C GLY A 253 -37.85 -39.02 15.74
N LEU A 254 -36.57 -39.01 16.10
CA LEU A 254 -35.73 -40.20 16.17
C LEU A 254 -35.91 -40.93 17.52
N LYS A 255 -35.47 -42.20 17.57
CA LYS A 255 -35.38 -42.92 18.86
C LYS A 255 -34.24 -42.35 19.72
N ASP A 256 -34.34 -42.41 21.03
CA ASP A 256 -33.35 -41.83 21.96
C ASP A 256 -31.90 -42.23 21.66
N ASP A 257 -31.66 -43.53 21.39
CA ASP A 257 -30.33 -44.01 21.01
C ASP A 257 -29.83 -43.40 19.69
N GLN A 258 -30.75 -43.22 18.70
CA GLN A 258 -30.42 -42.64 17.41
C GLN A 258 -30.13 -41.16 17.53
N GLN A 259 -30.86 -40.45 18.37
CA GLN A 259 -30.69 -39.04 18.64
C GLN A 259 -29.31 -38.77 19.30
N VAL A 260 -29.01 -39.51 20.38
CA VAL A 260 -27.71 -39.37 21.07
C VAL A 260 -26.54 -39.65 20.12
N VAL A 261 -26.61 -40.72 19.32
CA VAL A 261 -25.54 -41.04 18.37
C VAL A 261 -25.33 -39.90 17.34
N VAL A 262 -26.40 -39.33 16.79
CA VAL A 262 -26.30 -38.26 15.78
C VAL A 262 -25.79 -36.98 16.41
N VAL A 263 -26.34 -36.56 17.56
CA VAL A 263 -25.92 -35.33 18.26
C VAL A 263 -24.44 -35.38 18.59
N ARG A 264 -23.98 -36.48 19.20
CA ARG A 264 -22.57 -36.62 19.60
C ARG A 264 -21.64 -36.79 18.40
N ARG A 265 -22.04 -37.50 17.36
CA ARG A 265 -21.22 -37.74 16.17
C ARG A 265 -20.98 -36.48 15.35
N PHE A 266 -21.99 -35.63 15.22
CA PHE A 266 -21.92 -34.40 14.40
C PHE A 266 -21.70 -33.13 15.19
N GLY A 267 -21.59 -33.25 16.53
CA GLY A 267 -21.32 -32.07 17.37
C GLY A 267 -22.49 -31.09 17.41
N LEU A 268 -23.72 -31.58 17.40
CA LEU A 268 -24.91 -30.75 17.55
C LEU A 268 -25.07 -30.32 19.02
N ASP A 269 -25.88 -29.30 19.31
CA ASP A 269 -26.09 -28.74 20.66
C ASP A 269 -24.80 -28.18 21.32
N ASN A 270 -23.97 -27.49 20.55
CA ASN A 270 -22.69 -26.93 21.01
C ASN A 270 -21.69 -27.96 21.58
N GLN A 271 -21.80 -29.21 21.18
CA GLN A 271 -20.88 -30.26 21.57
C GLN A 271 -19.79 -30.43 20.51
N GLU A 272 -18.62 -30.92 20.93
CA GLU A 272 -17.58 -31.29 19.97
C GLU A 272 -17.92 -32.62 19.27
N PRO A 273 -17.66 -32.72 17.93
CA PRO A 273 -17.92 -33.94 17.19
C PRO A 273 -17.04 -35.11 17.69
N ALA A 274 -17.66 -36.21 18.12
CA ALA A 274 -16.97 -37.35 18.65
C ALA A 274 -16.75 -38.45 17.61
N THR A 275 -15.73 -39.29 17.81
CA THR A 275 -15.47 -40.46 16.98
C THR A 275 -16.47 -41.61 17.29
N LEU A 276 -16.64 -42.54 16.34
CA LEU A 276 -17.52 -43.71 16.59
C LEU A 276 -17.07 -44.54 17.83
N GLU A 277 -15.79 -44.54 18.16
CA GLU A 277 -15.24 -45.27 19.30
C GLU A 277 -15.57 -44.59 20.62
N GLU A 278 -15.51 -43.26 20.67
CA GLU A 278 -15.88 -42.46 21.83
C GLU A 278 -17.38 -42.57 22.11
N VAL A 279 -18.21 -42.40 21.08
CA VAL A 279 -19.66 -42.57 21.20
C VAL A 279 -20.02 -44.02 21.65
N ALA A 280 -19.34 -45.05 21.13
CA ALA A 280 -19.55 -46.44 21.52
C ALA A 280 -19.21 -46.66 22.99
N LYS A 281 -18.15 -46.05 23.52
CA LYS A 281 -17.80 -46.11 24.95
C LYS A 281 -18.85 -45.44 25.83
N GLU A 282 -19.37 -44.29 25.38
CA GLU A 282 -20.34 -43.48 26.11
C GLU A 282 -21.69 -44.20 26.25
N ILE A 283 -22.14 -44.89 25.19
CA ILE A 283 -23.45 -45.61 25.16
C ILE A 283 -23.31 -47.08 25.58
N ASN A 284 -22.09 -47.54 25.89
CA ASN A 284 -21.79 -48.95 26.21
C ASN A 284 -22.21 -49.95 25.09
N LEU A 285 -22.00 -49.57 23.83
CA LEU A 285 -22.29 -50.41 22.65
C LEU A 285 -21.00 -50.69 21.87
N SER A 286 -21.05 -51.70 20.97
CA SER A 286 -19.95 -51.94 20.06
C SER A 286 -19.87 -50.83 18.96
N LYS A 287 -18.67 -50.52 18.52
CA LYS A 287 -18.44 -49.54 17.40
C LYS A 287 -19.29 -49.84 16.18
N GLU A 288 -19.42 -51.12 15.82
CA GLU A 288 -20.22 -51.54 14.66
C GLU A 288 -21.73 -51.32 14.89
N ARG A 289 -22.19 -51.50 16.12
CA ARG A 289 -23.60 -51.23 16.46
C ARG A 289 -23.90 -49.74 16.41
N VAL A 290 -23.00 -48.90 16.88
CA VAL A 290 -23.15 -47.42 16.74
C VAL A 290 -23.16 -46.99 15.28
N ARG A 291 -22.33 -47.61 14.42
CA ARG A 291 -22.35 -47.36 12.97
C ARG A 291 -23.70 -47.73 12.33
N GLN A 292 -24.28 -48.86 12.73
CA GLN A 292 -25.61 -49.27 12.24
C GLN A 292 -26.70 -48.28 12.67
N ILE A 293 -26.70 -47.87 13.95
CA ILE A 293 -27.64 -46.89 14.50
C ILE A 293 -27.51 -45.56 13.76
N GLN A 294 -26.30 -45.10 13.49
CA GLN A 294 -26.04 -43.90 12.72
C GLN A 294 -26.63 -44.00 11.30
N GLN A 295 -26.40 -45.09 10.61
CA GLN A 295 -26.95 -45.31 9.25
C GLN A 295 -28.48 -45.32 9.23
N GLU A 296 -29.09 -46.02 10.19
CA GLU A 296 -30.56 -46.04 10.32
C GLU A 296 -31.13 -44.65 10.58
N ALA A 297 -30.46 -43.86 11.45
CA ALA A 297 -30.85 -42.48 11.75
C ALA A 297 -30.74 -41.58 10.52
N LEU A 298 -29.62 -41.65 9.79
CA LEU A 298 -29.42 -40.85 8.57
C LEU A 298 -30.45 -41.22 7.46
N ILE A 299 -30.82 -42.50 7.32
CA ILE A 299 -31.85 -42.90 6.35
C ILE A 299 -33.22 -42.31 6.74
N LYS A 300 -33.53 -42.23 8.05
CA LYS A 300 -34.77 -41.61 8.52
C LYS A 300 -34.75 -40.10 8.29
N LEU A 301 -33.65 -39.41 8.63
CA LEU A 301 -33.50 -37.99 8.40
C LEU A 301 -33.62 -37.68 6.90
N LYS A 302 -33.01 -38.48 6.02
CA LYS A 302 -33.15 -38.31 4.58
C LYS A 302 -34.62 -38.42 4.11
N LYS A 303 -35.40 -39.35 4.69
CA LYS A 303 -36.86 -39.46 4.38
C LYS A 303 -37.63 -38.24 4.85
N TYR A 304 -37.30 -37.65 6.01
CA TYR A 304 -37.91 -36.40 6.46
C TYR A 304 -37.58 -35.23 5.53
N LEU A 305 -36.32 -35.09 5.08
CA LEU A 305 -35.91 -34.09 4.09
C LEU A 305 -36.74 -34.21 2.79
N GLN A 306 -36.83 -35.43 2.24
CA GLN A 306 -37.59 -35.69 1.01
C GLN A 306 -39.07 -35.40 1.16
N SER A 307 -39.69 -35.74 2.32
CA SER A 307 -41.11 -35.47 2.57
C SER A 307 -41.46 -34.00 2.69
N HIS A 308 -40.47 -33.13 3.01
CA HIS A 308 -40.61 -31.68 3.07
C HIS A 308 -40.17 -30.97 1.78
N GLY A 309 -39.86 -31.73 0.71
CA GLY A 309 -39.51 -31.17 -0.59
C GLY A 309 -38.12 -30.53 -0.65
N LEU A 310 -37.28 -30.76 0.38
CA LEU A 310 -35.88 -30.30 0.42
C LEU A 310 -35.01 -31.35 -0.27
N ASP A 311 -34.55 -31.08 -1.47
CA ASP A 311 -33.60 -31.95 -2.17
C ASP A 311 -32.15 -31.50 -1.86
N LYS A 312 -31.19 -32.40 -2.10
CA LYS A 312 -29.77 -32.17 -1.80
C LYS A 312 -29.23 -30.88 -2.46
N ASP A 313 -29.71 -30.62 -3.67
CA ASP A 313 -29.29 -29.45 -4.45
C ASP A 313 -29.88 -28.14 -3.87
N ALA A 314 -31.07 -28.17 -3.26
CA ALA A 314 -31.68 -27.00 -2.60
C ALA A 314 -31.00 -26.58 -1.30
N VAL A 315 -30.20 -27.47 -0.68
CA VAL A 315 -29.52 -27.20 0.61
C VAL A 315 -28.01 -26.93 0.44
N LEU A 316 -27.40 -27.46 -0.66
CA LEU A 316 -25.96 -27.38 -0.89
C LEU A 316 -25.52 -26.40 -1.98
N ASP A 317 -26.46 -25.93 -2.81
CA ASP A 317 -26.17 -24.96 -3.89
C ASP A 317 -26.29 -23.50 -3.44
N LYS A 318 -25.51 -23.15 -2.41
CA LYS A 318 -25.20 -21.74 -2.12
C LYS A 318 -23.79 -21.57 -1.55
#